data_5dd0bb7be857dc6116a2a13fd3106bc4
#
_entry.id   5dd0bb7be857dc6116a2a13fd3106bc4
#
_cell.length_a   1.000
_cell.length_b   1.000
_cell.length_c   1.000
_cell.angle_alpha   90.00
_cell.angle_beta   90.00
_cell.angle_gamma   90.00
#
_symmetry.space_group_name_H-M   'P 1'
#
loop_
_entity.id
_entity.type
_entity.pdbx_description
1 polymer ?
#
loop_
_entity_poly.entity_id
_entity_poly.type
_entity_poly.pdbx_seq_one_letter_code
_entity_poly.pdbx_strand_id
1 'polypeptide(L)'
;MKTKHLILLTATLALASCNRLDVAGMFFSSGTHTEDRVAQWLEWNDQHPATVITGAPDQYNVYVCSDIHLEGSTDRVGRFLQHEYADPNGLFSIVNGDIANESGPRPFRLLDSLLHLPTATDTCFVTIGNHDIYFDCQQYFQQYFHTSTYAVTVQTVGGARDLFIFLDSGNATHGRRQLQWLRDLLQHRDQYRHVVVNTHTCLFRTSYNYSTTPAANLPEEEYYELLDLMSAHNVSLFLMGHFHHKEEHTLGGVPYVMTDNLNESHDTPSYLVVRCADKVSYRYEDLF
;
A
#
# COMPACT_ATOMS: atom_id res chain seq x y z
N MET A 1 -1.50 -45.04 -17.73
CA MET A 1 -0.86 -43.77 -18.08
C MET A 1 -1.85 -42.63 -18.41
N LYS A 2 -3.00 -42.90 -19.01
CA LYS A 2 -3.96 -41.86 -19.44
C LYS A 2 -4.66 -41.11 -18.30
N THR A 3 -4.88 -41.75 -17.16
CA THR A 3 -5.63 -41.15 -16.03
C THR A 3 -4.81 -40.08 -15.25
N LYS A 4 -3.49 -40.26 -15.12
CA LYS A 4 -2.61 -39.30 -14.40
C LYS A 4 -2.43 -38.02 -15.18
N HIS A 5 -2.42 -38.04 -16.50
CA HIS A 5 -2.33 -36.84 -17.34
C HIS A 5 -3.64 -36.06 -17.37
N LEU A 6 -4.78 -36.75 -17.24
CA LEU A 6 -6.08 -36.10 -17.17
C LEU A 6 -6.27 -35.36 -15.85
N ILE A 7 -5.82 -35.92 -14.73
CA ILE A 7 -5.88 -35.27 -13.41
C ILE A 7 -4.95 -34.02 -13.36
N LEU A 8 -3.77 -34.12 -13.97
CA LEU A 8 -2.84 -33.01 -14.04
C LEU A 8 -3.38 -31.86 -14.94
N LEU A 9 -4.02 -32.21 -16.07
CA LEU A 9 -4.61 -31.26 -16.99
C LEU A 9 -5.87 -30.55 -16.39
N THR A 10 -6.69 -31.29 -15.64
CA THR A 10 -7.83 -30.70 -14.94
C THR A 10 -7.41 -29.83 -13.76
N ALA A 11 -6.34 -30.17 -13.05
CA ALA A 11 -5.77 -29.32 -12.00
C ALA A 11 -5.20 -28.03 -12.58
N THR A 12 -4.47 -28.09 -13.71
CA THR A 12 -3.94 -26.90 -14.39
C THR A 12 -5.04 -26.01 -14.98
N LEU A 13 -6.12 -26.59 -15.52
CA LEU A 13 -7.27 -25.83 -16.02
C LEU A 13 -8.10 -25.22 -14.88
N ALA A 14 -8.22 -25.87 -13.74
CA ALA A 14 -8.86 -25.32 -12.55
C ALA A 14 -8.06 -24.14 -11.97
N LEU A 15 -6.74 -24.20 -12.00
CA LEU A 15 -5.85 -23.13 -11.57
C LEU A 15 -5.88 -21.93 -12.53
N ALA A 16 -6.05 -22.16 -13.83
CA ALA A 16 -6.16 -21.08 -14.82
C ALA A 16 -7.53 -20.39 -14.86
N SER A 17 -8.57 -20.98 -14.27
CA SER A 17 -9.92 -20.42 -14.30
C SER A 17 -10.28 -19.53 -13.10
N CYS A 18 -9.40 -19.44 -12.12
CA CYS A 18 -9.63 -18.65 -10.89
C CYS A 18 -8.63 -17.49 -10.78
N ASN A 19 -8.93 -16.37 -11.41
CA ASN A 19 -8.22 -15.09 -11.15
C ASN A 19 -8.27 -14.64 -9.67
N ARG A 20 -8.93 -15.41 -8.81
CA ARG A 20 -9.09 -15.14 -7.38
C ARG A 20 -8.30 -16.11 -6.50
N LEU A 21 -7.55 -17.02 -7.07
CA LEU A 21 -6.73 -17.97 -6.31
C LEU A 21 -5.27 -17.52 -6.38
N ASP A 22 -4.81 -16.94 -5.31
CA ASP A 22 -3.39 -16.61 -5.17
C ASP A 22 -2.57 -17.87 -4.89
N VAL A 23 -2.29 -18.63 -5.95
CA VAL A 23 -1.51 -19.86 -5.87
C VAL A 23 -0.06 -19.56 -5.45
N ALA A 24 0.48 -18.43 -5.87
CA ALA A 24 1.82 -18.01 -5.48
C ALA A 24 1.89 -17.75 -3.97
N GLY A 25 0.94 -16.99 -3.41
CA GLY A 25 0.86 -16.77 -1.97
C GLY A 25 0.64 -18.03 -1.15
N MET A 26 -0.07 -19.04 -1.68
CA MET A 26 -0.24 -20.33 -0.99
C MET A 26 1.05 -21.14 -0.86
N PHE A 27 1.95 -21.06 -1.85
CA PHE A 27 3.11 -21.95 -1.92
C PHE A 27 4.45 -21.21 -1.79
N PHE A 28 4.48 -19.92 -2.04
CA PHE A 28 5.71 -19.13 -2.17
C PHE A 28 5.72 -17.88 -1.28
N SER A 29 4.74 -17.73 -0.37
CA SER A 29 4.83 -16.69 0.65
C SER A 29 6.12 -16.89 1.45
N SER A 30 6.74 -15.77 1.82
CA SER A 30 7.97 -15.79 2.60
C SER A 30 7.84 -16.63 3.86
N GLY A 31 8.91 -17.33 4.22
CA GLY A 31 9.06 -17.94 5.54
C GLY A 31 9.13 -16.92 6.68
N THR A 32 9.24 -15.63 6.35
CA THR A 32 9.27 -14.54 7.34
C THR A 32 7.85 -14.11 7.69
N HIS A 33 7.45 -14.36 8.92
CA HIS A 33 6.13 -13.98 9.42
C HIS A 33 6.02 -12.46 9.60
N THR A 34 4.79 -11.94 9.50
CA THR A 34 4.49 -10.51 9.70
C THR A 34 5.07 -9.98 11.01
N GLU A 35 4.94 -10.70 12.11
CA GLU A 35 5.49 -10.29 13.42
C GLU A 35 7.01 -10.08 13.40
N ASP A 36 7.74 -10.92 12.67
CA ASP A 36 9.19 -10.83 12.56
C ASP A 36 9.60 -9.65 11.66
N ARG A 37 8.89 -9.46 10.54
CA ARG A 37 9.13 -8.29 9.68
C ARG A 37 8.81 -6.99 10.39
N VAL A 38 7.66 -6.89 11.04
CA VAL A 38 7.26 -5.71 11.81
C VAL A 38 8.25 -5.41 12.91
N ALA A 39 8.79 -6.43 13.59
CA ALA A 39 9.86 -6.21 14.58
C ALA A 39 11.09 -5.56 13.95
N GLN A 40 11.51 -6.00 12.76
CA GLN A 40 12.64 -5.41 12.02
C GLN A 40 12.34 -3.98 11.57
N TRP A 41 11.10 -3.71 11.07
CA TRP A 41 10.69 -2.37 10.67
C TRP A 41 10.71 -1.39 11.85
N LEU A 42 10.19 -1.78 12.99
CA LEU A 42 10.16 -0.94 14.18
C LEU A 42 11.57 -0.73 14.75
N GLU A 43 12.43 -1.75 14.75
CA GLU A 43 13.85 -1.60 15.12
C GLU A 43 14.59 -0.61 14.20
N TRP A 44 14.32 -0.65 12.89
CA TRP A 44 14.86 0.33 11.97
C TRP A 44 14.41 1.76 12.33
N ASN A 45 13.13 1.94 12.60
CA ASN A 45 12.56 3.24 12.95
C ASN A 45 13.14 3.80 14.25
N ASP A 46 13.40 2.95 15.23
CA ASP A 46 14.03 3.34 16.50
C ASP A 46 15.47 3.86 16.33
N GLN A 47 16.15 3.39 15.28
CA GLN A 47 17.53 3.80 14.95
C GLN A 47 17.58 5.02 14.02
N HIS A 48 16.47 5.43 13.44
CA HIS A 48 16.37 6.52 12.46
C HIS A 48 15.36 7.57 12.90
N PRO A 49 15.64 8.87 12.67
CA PRO A 49 14.70 9.93 13.02
C PRO A 49 13.34 9.73 12.31
N ALA A 50 12.27 10.05 13.01
CA ALA A 50 10.95 10.08 12.40
C ALA A 50 10.92 11.09 11.24
N THR A 51 10.32 10.70 10.13
CA THR A 51 10.22 11.55 8.94
C THR A 51 9.25 12.70 9.20
N VAL A 52 9.75 13.92 9.04
CA VAL A 52 8.96 15.15 9.14
C VAL A 52 9.20 16.01 7.92
N ILE A 53 8.15 16.24 7.13
CA ILE A 53 8.15 17.21 6.02
C ILE A 53 7.77 18.55 6.62
N THR A 54 8.66 19.53 6.60
CA THR A 54 8.44 20.87 7.15
C THR A 54 8.25 21.91 6.05
N GLY A 55 7.49 22.97 6.35
CA GLY A 55 7.28 24.07 5.41
C GLY A 55 6.31 23.74 4.27
N ALA A 56 5.53 22.67 4.39
CA ALA A 56 4.50 22.33 3.42
C ALA A 56 3.44 23.45 3.33
N PRO A 57 2.83 23.71 2.16
CA PRO A 57 1.68 24.60 2.05
C PRO A 57 0.53 24.14 2.97
N ASP A 58 -0.35 25.05 3.38
CA ASP A 58 -1.52 24.70 4.19
C ASP A 58 -2.51 23.81 3.45
N GLN A 59 -2.44 23.83 2.14
CA GLN A 59 -3.17 22.94 1.23
C GLN A 59 -2.19 22.31 0.25
N TYR A 60 -2.23 20.99 0.14
CA TYR A 60 -1.35 20.24 -0.74
C TYR A 60 -2.03 18.97 -1.25
N ASN A 61 -1.46 18.38 -2.29
CA ASN A 61 -1.90 17.13 -2.89
C ASN A 61 -0.87 16.02 -2.62
N VAL A 62 -1.39 14.83 -2.36
CA VAL A 62 -0.63 13.58 -2.28
C VAL A 62 -1.11 12.64 -3.36
N TYR A 63 -0.19 12.10 -4.13
CA TYR A 63 -0.47 11.21 -5.25
C TYR A 63 -0.32 9.76 -4.80
N VAL A 64 -1.30 8.91 -5.05
CA VAL A 64 -1.30 7.52 -4.55
C VAL A 64 -1.57 6.56 -5.70
N CYS A 65 -0.66 5.61 -5.90
CA CYS A 65 -0.88 4.45 -6.75
C CYS A 65 -0.64 3.16 -5.99
N SER A 66 -1.05 2.04 -6.56
CA SER A 66 -0.88 0.69 -6.01
C SER A 66 -0.70 -0.32 -7.12
N ASP A 67 -0.27 -1.54 -6.76
CA ASP A 67 -0.30 -2.68 -7.67
C ASP A 67 0.38 -2.37 -9.01
N ILE A 68 1.60 -1.86 -8.93
CA ILE A 68 2.36 -1.44 -10.10
C ILE A 68 2.99 -2.61 -10.86
N HIS A 69 3.26 -3.74 -10.19
CA HIS A 69 3.73 -5.00 -10.75
C HIS A 69 4.80 -4.84 -11.84
N LEU A 70 5.91 -4.23 -11.49
CA LEU A 70 6.99 -3.93 -12.44
C LEU A 70 7.63 -5.19 -13.00
N GLU A 71 7.39 -5.48 -14.27
CA GLU A 71 8.00 -6.59 -15.01
C GLU A 71 9.14 -6.15 -15.94
N GLY A 72 9.14 -4.91 -16.37
CA GLY A 72 10.16 -4.43 -17.31
C GLY A 72 9.94 -3.01 -17.79
N SER A 73 8.70 -2.63 -18.11
CA SER A 73 8.36 -1.26 -18.41
C SER A 73 8.22 -0.43 -17.12
N THR A 74 8.65 0.80 -17.19
CA THR A 74 8.53 1.80 -16.12
C THR A 74 7.67 2.98 -16.55
N ASP A 75 7.06 2.90 -17.74
CA ASP A 75 6.40 4.04 -18.39
C ASP A 75 5.21 4.57 -17.58
N ARG A 76 4.41 3.66 -17.01
CA ARG A 76 3.22 4.03 -16.24
C ARG A 76 3.59 4.68 -14.91
N VAL A 77 4.51 4.07 -14.18
CA VAL A 77 5.00 4.64 -12.91
C VAL A 77 5.74 5.94 -13.15
N GLY A 78 6.58 6.00 -14.19
CA GLY A 78 7.26 7.23 -14.58
C GLY A 78 6.28 8.36 -14.92
N ARG A 79 5.18 8.06 -15.62
CA ARG A 79 4.12 9.04 -15.92
C ARG A 79 3.37 9.48 -14.66
N PHE A 80 3.03 8.54 -13.78
CA PHE A 80 2.43 8.85 -12.48
C PHE A 80 3.29 9.84 -11.67
N LEU A 81 4.58 9.56 -11.54
CA LEU A 81 5.52 10.45 -10.85
C LEU A 81 5.66 11.82 -11.55
N GLN A 82 5.57 11.86 -12.88
CA GLN A 82 5.58 13.13 -13.61
C GLN A 82 4.32 13.96 -13.38
N HIS A 83 3.15 13.33 -13.22
CA HIS A 83 1.91 14.07 -12.89
C HIS A 83 2.03 14.75 -11.54
N GLU A 84 2.57 14.07 -10.54
CA GLU A 84 2.80 14.66 -9.21
C GLU A 84 3.85 15.77 -9.29
N TYR A 85 4.99 15.53 -9.94
CA TYR A 85 6.06 16.53 -10.11
C TYR A 85 5.59 17.79 -10.84
N ALA A 86 4.65 17.65 -11.79
CA ALA A 86 4.10 18.78 -12.57
C ALA A 86 3.02 19.57 -11.80
N ASP A 87 2.46 19.02 -10.72
CA ASP A 87 1.46 19.72 -9.90
C ASP A 87 2.15 20.68 -8.92
N PRO A 88 1.93 22.00 -9.04
CA PRO A 88 2.51 22.96 -8.09
C PRO A 88 2.04 22.81 -6.65
N ASN A 89 0.99 22.02 -6.41
CA ASN A 89 0.50 21.65 -5.08
C ASN A 89 0.88 20.21 -4.70
N GLY A 90 1.55 19.47 -5.57
CA GLY A 90 2.07 18.14 -5.27
C GLY A 90 3.11 18.22 -4.16
N LEU A 91 3.02 17.33 -3.18
CA LEU A 91 3.93 17.32 -2.04
C LEU A 91 4.76 16.04 -1.99
N PHE A 92 4.15 14.90 -2.24
CA PHE A 92 4.80 13.61 -2.33
C PHE A 92 3.89 12.56 -2.96
N SER A 93 4.50 11.44 -3.33
CA SER A 93 3.81 10.26 -3.85
C SER A 93 3.79 9.11 -2.84
N ILE A 94 2.80 8.22 -3.00
CA ILE A 94 2.69 6.94 -2.26
C ILE A 94 2.56 5.81 -3.28
N VAL A 95 3.40 4.77 -3.13
CA VAL A 95 3.23 3.48 -3.80
C VAL A 95 2.72 2.48 -2.76
N ASN A 96 1.46 2.12 -2.86
CA ASN A 96 0.75 1.39 -1.83
C ASN A 96 0.81 -0.15 -2.03
N GLY A 97 2.02 -0.68 -2.20
CA GLY A 97 2.30 -2.11 -2.27
C GLY A 97 2.23 -2.72 -3.67
N ASP A 98 2.62 -3.98 -3.74
CA ASP A 98 2.72 -4.78 -4.97
C ASP A 98 3.56 -4.10 -6.05
N ILE A 99 4.82 -3.82 -5.68
CA ILE A 99 5.84 -3.31 -6.58
C ILE A 99 6.26 -4.41 -7.55
N ALA A 100 6.47 -5.61 -7.01
CA ALA A 100 6.94 -6.77 -7.74
C ALA A 100 5.79 -7.58 -8.34
N ASN A 101 6.03 -8.19 -9.50
CA ASN A 101 5.22 -9.29 -10.02
C ASN A 101 6.08 -10.56 -10.15
N GLU A 102 7.37 -10.41 -10.32
CA GLU A 102 8.36 -11.48 -10.43
C GLU A 102 9.32 -11.50 -9.25
N SER A 103 9.94 -12.65 -9.00
CA SER A 103 10.95 -12.79 -7.95
C SER A 103 12.25 -12.03 -8.27
N GLY A 104 12.95 -11.59 -7.22
CA GLY A 104 14.27 -10.98 -7.31
C GLY A 104 14.30 -9.45 -7.14
N PRO A 105 15.49 -8.84 -7.22
CA PRO A 105 15.69 -7.43 -6.87
C PRO A 105 15.27 -6.44 -7.96
N ARG A 106 14.98 -6.92 -9.19
CA ARG A 106 14.80 -6.05 -10.35
C ARG A 106 13.63 -5.06 -10.21
N PRO A 107 12.41 -5.47 -9.79
CA PRO A 107 11.30 -4.53 -9.63
C PRO A 107 11.62 -3.41 -8.65
N PHE A 108 12.17 -3.74 -7.50
CA PHE A 108 12.54 -2.76 -6.45
C PHE A 108 13.62 -1.79 -6.93
N ARG A 109 14.64 -2.30 -7.62
CA ARG A 109 15.69 -1.47 -8.22
C ARG A 109 15.14 -0.55 -9.31
N LEU A 110 14.18 -1.00 -10.12
CA LEU A 110 13.55 -0.16 -11.14
C LEU A 110 12.78 0.98 -10.50
N LEU A 111 11.97 0.71 -9.48
CA LEU A 111 11.27 1.76 -8.75
C LEU A 111 12.26 2.73 -8.10
N ASP A 112 13.23 2.23 -7.34
CA ASP A 112 14.27 3.05 -6.72
C ASP A 112 14.97 3.97 -7.75
N SER A 113 15.30 3.43 -8.92
CA SER A 113 15.91 4.23 -9.99
C SER A 113 14.99 5.34 -10.51
N LEU A 114 13.68 5.10 -10.61
CA LEU A 114 12.71 6.12 -11.00
C LEU A 114 12.60 7.24 -9.97
N LEU A 115 12.65 6.90 -8.69
CA LEU A 115 12.54 7.86 -7.60
C LEU A 115 13.76 8.80 -7.50
N HIS A 116 14.88 8.42 -8.10
CA HIS A 116 16.10 9.23 -8.16
C HIS A 116 16.26 10.03 -9.48
N LEU A 117 15.24 10.04 -10.34
CA LEU A 117 15.29 10.87 -11.55
C LEU A 117 15.08 12.36 -11.20
N PRO A 118 15.75 13.28 -11.93
CA PRO A 118 15.58 14.73 -11.71
C PRO A 118 14.15 15.24 -11.96
N THR A 119 13.31 14.43 -12.58
CA THR A 119 11.90 14.71 -12.88
C THR A 119 10.93 13.95 -11.96
N ALA A 120 11.45 13.23 -10.98
CA ALA A 120 10.65 12.66 -9.91
C ALA A 120 10.59 13.66 -8.76
N THR A 121 9.49 13.61 -7.98
CA THR A 121 9.48 14.32 -6.70
C THR A 121 10.56 13.77 -5.78
N ASP A 122 11.12 14.63 -4.96
CA ASP A 122 12.17 14.27 -4.01
C ASP A 122 11.69 13.28 -2.93
N THR A 123 10.38 12.96 -2.88
CA THR A 123 9.80 12.19 -1.80
C THR A 123 8.69 11.24 -2.29
N CYS A 124 8.95 9.95 -2.16
CA CYS A 124 7.94 8.91 -2.37
C CYS A 124 7.98 7.93 -1.19
N PHE A 125 6.81 7.62 -0.64
CA PHE A 125 6.64 6.66 0.44
C PHE A 125 6.07 5.35 -0.10
N VAL A 126 6.56 4.23 0.41
CA VAL A 126 6.26 2.91 -0.13
C VAL A 126 5.80 1.98 0.98
N THR A 127 4.73 1.21 0.75
CA THR A 127 4.34 0.08 1.58
C THR A 127 4.62 -1.24 0.87
N ILE A 128 4.71 -2.32 1.63
CA ILE A 128 4.88 -3.67 1.09
C ILE A 128 3.52 -4.29 0.78
N GLY A 129 3.40 -4.96 -0.37
CA GLY A 129 2.26 -5.78 -0.73
C GLY A 129 2.56 -7.29 -0.64
N ASN A 130 1.59 -8.12 -1.01
CA ASN A 130 1.77 -9.57 -0.92
C ASN A 130 2.72 -10.13 -1.99
N HIS A 131 2.76 -9.55 -3.19
CA HIS A 131 3.75 -9.94 -4.21
C HIS A 131 5.18 -9.57 -3.82
N ASP A 132 5.37 -8.54 -3.01
CA ASP A 132 6.68 -8.08 -2.55
C ASP A 132 7.32 -9.02 -1.52
N ILE A 133 6.56 -10.00 -0.98
CA ILE A 133 7.07 -11.00 -0.04
C ILE A 133 7.23 -12.38 -0.66
N TYR A 134 6.70 -12.63 -1.85
CA TYR A 134 6.85 -13.93 -2.51
C TYR A 134 8.32 -14.23 -2.78
N PHE A 135 8.70 -15.51 -2.68
CA PHE A 135 10.07 -15.97 -2.92
C PHE A 135 11.13 -15.21 -2.09
N ASP A 136 10.78 -14.83 -0.86
CA ASP A 136 11.62 -14.06 0.05
C ASP A 136 12.03 -12.67 -0.48
N CYS A 137 11.22 -12.06 -1.35
CA CYS A 137 11.51 -10.75 -1.93
C CYS A 137 11.50 -9.61 -0.92
N GLN A 138 10.89 -9.78 0.29
CA GLN A 138 10.94 -8.76 1.35
C GLN A 138 12.38 -8.31 1.69
N GLN A 139 13.41 -9.16 1.48
CA GLN A 139 14.81 -8.75 1.67
C GLN A 139 15.22 -7.65 0.69
N TYR A 140 14.68 -7.66 -0.54
CA TYR A 140 14.94 -6.62 -1.54
C TYR A 140 14.15 -5.38 -1.24
N PHE A 141 12.88 -5.51 -0.81
CA PHE A 141 12.11 -4.38 -0.30
C PHE A 141 12.89 -3.67 0.82
N GLN A 142 13.37 -4.43 1.82
CA GLN A 142 14.15 -3.88 2.92
C GLN A 142 15.46 -3.22 2.45
N GLN A 143 16.13 -3.79 1.46
CA GLN A 143 17.37 -3.24 0.91
C GLN A 143 17.17 -1.85 0.29
N TYR A 144 16.05 -1.61 -0.41
CA TYR A 144 15.82 -0.38 -1.14
C TYR A 144 14.95 0.63 -0.36
N PHE A 145 13.97 0.15 0.41
CA PHE A 145 12.98 1.02 1.08
C PHE A 145 13.02 0.94 2.61
N HIS A 146 13.82 0.04 3.16
CA HIS A 146 14.17 -0.09 4.58
C HIS A 146 13.05 -0.53 5.50
N THR A 147 11.88 0.08 5.47
CA THR A 147 10.76 -0.19 6.37
C THR A 147 9.43 -0.07 5.65
N SER A 148 8.42 -0.80 6.11
CA SER A 148 7.03 -0.70 5.63
C SER A 148 6.03 -0.36 6.76
N THR A 149 6.49 -0.31 8.02
CA THR A 149 5.66 0.12 9.16
C THR A 149 6.28 1.39 9.72
N TYR A 150 5.73 2.55 9.37
CA TYR A 150 6.27 3.84 9.78
C TYR A 150 5.22 4.93 9.72
N ALA A 151 5.56 6.13 10.18
CA ALA A 151 4.71 7.30 10.09
C ALA A 151 5.49 8.52 9.61
N VAL A 152 4.80 9.37 8.86
CA VAL A 152 5.32 10.64 8.34
C VAL A 152 4.44 11.78 8.84
N THR A 153 5.07 12.80 9.41
CA THR A 153 4.38 14.02 9.80
C THR A 153 4.61 15.11 8.76
N VAL A 154 3.56 15.71 8.25
CA VAL A 154 3.62 16.91 7.43
C VAL A 154 3.31 18.10 8.33
N GLN A 155 4.24 19.06 8.41
CA GLN A 155 4.04 20.31 9.12
C GLN A 155 3.92 21.45 8.13
N THR A 156 2.75 22.10 8.12
CA THR A 156 2.47 23.20 7.21
C THR A 156 3.05 24.53 7.70
N VAL A 157 3.17 25.49 6.79
CA VAL A 157 3.62 26.86 7.13
C VAL A 157 2.66 27.55 8.09
N GLY A 158 1.37 27.22 8.07
CA GLY A 158 0.36 27.72 9.01
C GLY A 158 0.38 27.02 10.38
N GLY A 159 1.27 26.02 10.57
CA GLY A 159 1.44 25.31 11.83
C GLY A 159 0.53 24.08 12.01
N ALA A 160 -0.30 23.74 11.03
CA ALA A 160 -1.07 22.50 11.07
C ALA A 160 -0.12 21.28 10.90
N ARG A 161 -0.51 20.15 11.50
CA ARG A 161 0.23 18.90 11.39
C ARG A 161 -0.72 17.83 10.85
N ASP A 162 -0.29 17.11 9.82
CA ASP A 162 -0.99 15.95 9.29
C ASP A 162 -0.11 14.71 9.47
N LEU A 163 -0.74 13.56 9.73
CA LEU A 163 -0.06 12.30 9.97
C LEU A 163 -0.43 11.29 8.88
N PHE A 164 0.58 10.73 8.24
CA PHE A 164 0.44 9.61 7.32
C PHE A 164 1.06 8.38 7.94
N ILE A 165 0.27 7.32 8.07
CA ILE A 165 0.65 6.06 8.71
C ILE A 165 0.72 4.98 7.63
N PHE A 166 1.79 4.22 7.61
CA PHE A 166 2.03 3.14 6.66
C PHE A 166 2.12 1.82 7.39
N LEU A 167 1.37 0.82 6.91
CA LEU A 167 1.23 -0.49 7.56
C LEU A 167 1.62 -1.62 6.61
N ASP A 168 2.43 -2.55 7.11
CA ASP A 168 2.71 -3.82 6.45
C ASP A 168 1.49 -4.75 6.57
N SER A 169 0.93 -5.15 5.45
CA SER A 169 -0.14 -6.13 5.36
C SER A 169 0.16 -7.25 4.36
N GLY A 170 1.44 -7.45 4.01
CA GLY A 170 1.86 -8.36 2.95
C GLY A 170 1.42 -9.82 3.13
N ASN A 171 1.22 -10.33 4.34
CA ASN A 171 0.64 -11.65 4.59
C ASN A 171 -0.88 -11.59 4.88
N ALA A 172 -1.57 -10.56 4.46
CA ALA A 172 -2.97 -10.29 4.80
C ALA A 172 -3.22 -10.32 6.33
N THR A 173 -2.30 -9.76 7.08
CA THR A 173 -2.41 -9.48 8.53
C THR A 173 -1.43 -8.38 8.89
N HIS A 174 -1.80 -7.55 9.85
CA HIS A 174 -0.92 -6.51 10.39
C HIS A 174 -0.10 -7.03 11.58
N GLY A 175 -0.57 -8.10 12.21
CA GLY A 175 0.05 -8.67 13.40
C GLY A 175 -0.18 -7.82 14.66
N ARG A 176 0.00 -8.44 15.82
CA ARG A 176 -0.30 -7.80 17.11
C ARG A 176 0.65 -6.65 17.45
N ARG A 177 1.92 -6.78 17.04
CA ARG A 177 2.95 -5.78 17.31
C ARG A 177 2.67 -4.47 16.59
N GLN A 178 2.31 -4.56 15.30
CA GLN A 178 1.95 -3.40 14.50
C GLN A 178 0.65 -2.76 14.95
N LEU A 179 -0.36 -3.57 15.28
CA LEU A 179 -1.63 -3.06 15.81
C LEU A 179 -1.44 -2.36 17.17
N GLN A 180 -0.55 -2.86 18.04
CA GLN A 180 -0.23 -2.16 19.26
C GLN A 180 0.48 -0.82 18.99
N TRP A 181 1.47 -0.80 18.11
CA TRP A 181 2.14 0.42 17.69
C TRP A 181 1.16 1.45 17.10
N LEU A 182 0.22 0.98 16.27
CA LEU A 182 -0.82 1.84 15.69
C LEU A 182 -1.75 2.42 16.76
N ARG A 183 -2.17 1.63 17.74
CA ARG A 183 -2.98 2.11 18.87
C ARG A 183 -2.25 3.19 19.66
N ASP A 184 -0.98 2.95 19.98
CA ASP A 184 -0.16 3.91 20.75
C ASP A 184 0.01 5.23 19.98
N LEU A 185 0.22 5.15 18.66
CA LEU A 185 0.34 6.32 17.80
C LEU A 185 -0.98 7.11 17.74
N LEU A 186 -2.11 6.43 17.60
CA LEU A 186 -3.44 7.06 17.51
C LEU A 186 -3.93 7.66 18.84
N GLN A 187 -3.34 7.31 19.99
CA GLN A 187 -3.62 8.02 21.26
C GLN A 187 -3.26 9.52 21.18
N HIS A 188 -2.38 9.89 20.25
CA HIS A 188 -1.96 11.26 20.02
C HIS A 188 -2.67 11.92 18.82
N ARG A 189 -3.83 11.37 18.40
CA ARG A 189 -4.60 11.83 17.23
C ARG A 189 -4.95 13.33 17.29
N ASP A 190 -5.20 13.84 18.46
CA ASP A 190 -5.57 15.24 18.73
C ASP A 190 -4.48 16.25 18.38
N GLN A 191 -3.23 15.81 18.21
CA GLN A 191 -2.11 16.65 17.79
C GLN A 191 -2.09 16.90 16.28
N TYR A 192 -2.96 16.26 15.51
CA TYR A 192 -2.95 16.32 14.06
C TYR A 192 -4.28 16.84 13.50
N ARG A 193 -4.20 17.68 12.48
CA ARG A 193 -5.35 18.14 11.69
C ARG A 193 -5.99 16.94 10.98
N HIS A 194 -5.19 16.17 10.26
CA HIS A 194 -5.60 14.97 9.55
C HIS A 194 -4.75 13.77 9.92
N VAL A 195 -5.37 12.58 9.88
CA VAL A 195 -4.66 11.29 9.91
C VAL A 195 -5.10 10.47 8.71
N VAL A 196 -4.14 10.05 7.90
CA VAL A 196 -4.33 9.18 6.74
C VAL A 196 -3.60 7.87 7.00
N VAL A 197 -4.28 6.74 6.87
CA VAL A 197 -3.69 5.41 7.06
C VAL A 197 -3.58 4.72 5.71
N ASN A 198 -2.43 4.10 5.44
CA ASN A 198 -2.14 3.38 4.20
C ASN A 198 -1.81 1.93 4.53
N THR A 199 -2.45 1.01 3.84
CA THR A 199 -2.16 -0.43 3.85
C THR A 199 -2.36 -0.99 2.46
N HIS A 200 -1.68 -2.08 2.11
CA HIS A 200 -1.89 -2.69 0.81
C HIS A 200 -3.17 -3.53 0.78
N THR A 201 -3.33 -4.47 1.69
CA THR A 201 -4.46 -5.41 1.68
C THR A 201 -5.78 -4.71 1.95
N CYS A 202 -6.78 -4.98 1.10
CA CYS A 202 -8.13 -4.46 1.27
C CYS A 202 -8.82 -5.05 2.51
N LEU A 203 -9.49 -4.21 3.28
CA LEU A 203 -10.26 -4.63 4.46
C LEU A 203 -11.57 -5.33 4.07
N PHE A 204 -12.19 -4.95 2.96
CA PHE A 204 -13.55 -5.35 2.62
C PHE A 204 -13.59 -6.63 1.80
N ARG A 205 -14.45 -7.55 2.22
CA ARG A 205 -14.71 -8.82 1.54
C ARG A 205 -16.07 -8.75 0.86
N THR A 206 -16.08 -8.41 -0.40
CA THR A 206 -17.29 -8.45 -1.23
C THR A 206 -17.29 -9.71 -2.10
N SER A 207 -18.41 -9.97 -2.77
CA SER A 207 -18.48 -11.07 -3.75
C SER A 207 -17.52 -10.86 -4.93
N TYR A 208 -17.11 -9.63 -5.17
CA TYR A 208 -16.20 -9.26 -6.24
C TYR A 208 -14.74 -9.48 -5.85
N ASN A 209 -14.34 -9.03 -4.66
CA ASN A 209 -12.96 -9.08 -4.18
C ASN A 209 -12.70 -10.20 -3.16
N TYR A 210 -13.63 -11.15 -2.99
CA TYR A 210 -13.43 -12.29 -2.13
C TYR A 210 -12.38 -13.23 -2.74
N SER A 211 -11.32 -13.50 -2.00
CA SER A 211 -10.33 -14.53 -2.30
C SER A 211 -10.46 -15.70 -1.34
N THR A 212 -10.26 -16.91 -1.86
CA THR A 212 -10.22 -18.13 -1.03
C THR A 212 -8.85 -18.37 -0.40
N THR A 213 -7.85 -17.56 -0.73
CA THR A 213 -6.51 -17.71 -0.15
C THR A 213 -6.40 -16.93 1.16
N PRO A 214 -5.80 -17.51 2.20
CA PRO A 214 -5.54 -16.81 3.45
C PRO A 214 -4.68 -15.55 3.26
N ALA A 215 -3.77 -15.56 2.28
CA ALA A 215 -2.87 -14.44 2.01
C ALA A 215 -3.53 -13.22 1.35
N ALA A 216 -4.80 -13.32 0.97
CA ALA A 216 -5.51 -12.24 0.30
C ALA A 216 -6.62 -11.60 1.15
N ASN A 217 -6.84 -12.08 2.36
CA ASN A 217 -7.93 -11.59 3.20
C ASN A 217 -7.47 -11.47 4.66
N LEU A 218 -7.68 -10.32 5.26
CA LEU A 218 -7.44 -10.13 6.69
C LEU A 218 -8.26 -11.10 7.55
N PRO A 219 -7.76 -11.53 8.72
CA PRO A 219 -8.57 -12.18 9.75
C PRO A 219 -9.76 -11.31 10.15
N GLU A 220 -10.91 -11.94 10.39
CA GLU A 220 -12.15 -11.21 10.68
C GLU A 220 -12.04 -10.36 11.96
N GLU A 221 -11.39 -10.87 12.99
CA GLU A 221 -11.17 -10.14 14.23
C GLU A 221 -10.32 -8.89 14.01
N GLU A 222 -9.25 -9.00 13.20
CA GLU A 222 -8.38 -7.89 12.86
C GLU A 222 -9.11 -6.83 12.02
N TYR A 223 -9.96 -7.27 11.11
CA TYR A 223 -10.82 -6.39 10.33
C TYR A 223 -11.72 -5.53 11.22
N TYR A 224 -12.47 -6.15 12.15
CA TYR A 224 -13.34 -5.41 13.06
C TYR A 224 -12.55 -4.50 13.99
N GLU A 225 -11.41 -4.96 14.48
CA GLU A 225 -10.53 -4.17 15.33
C GLU A 225 -10.03 -2.89 14.63
N LEU A 226 -9.62 -3.01 13.36
CA LEU A 226 -9.20 -1.86 12.56
C LEU A 226 -10.35 -0.88 12.32
N LEU A 227 -11.55 -1.36 11.98
CA LEU A 227 -12.70 -0.48 11.80
C LEU A 227 -13.04 0.31 13.07
N ASP A 228 -13.05 -0.35 14.22
CA ASP A 228 -13.29 0.28 15.51
C ASP A 228 -12.21 1.31 15.84
N LEU A 229 -10.94 0.96 15.63
CA LEU A 229 -9.81 1.82 15.90
C LEU A 229 -9.82 3.08 15.02
N MET A 230 -10.07 2.93 13.72
CA MET A 230 -10.15 4.06 12.78
C MET A 230 -11.31 5.00 13.14
N SER A 231 -12.47 4.44 13.44
CA SER A 231 -13.65 5.21 13.82
C SER A 231 -13.48 5.93 15.17
N ALA A 232 -12.97 5.24 16.20
CA ALA A 232 -12.76 5.81 17.53
C ALA A 232 -11.78 6.99 17.53
N HIS A 233 -10.81 6.97 16.63
CA HIS A 233 -9.81 8.04 16.50
C HIS A 233 -10.08 9.02 15.35
N ASN A 234 -11.26 8.99 14.74
CA ASN A 234 -11.65 9.89 13.65
C ASN A 234 -10.55 10.00 12.58
N VAL A 235 -10.10 8.85 12.07
CA VAL A 235 -9.15 8.80 10.95
C VAL A 235 -9.79 9.48 9.74
N SER A 236 -9.05 10.34 9.07
CA SER A 236 -9.58 11.19 8.00
C SER A 236 -9.74 10.44 6.68
N LEU A 237 -8.91 9.43 6.44
CA LEU A 237 -8.92 8.61 5.23
C LEU A 237 -8.14 7.32 5.47
N PHE A 238 -8.65 6.19 4.96
CA PHE A 238 -7.97 4.91 4.94
C PHE A 238 -7.78 4.44 3.49
N LEU A 239 -6.53 4.24 3.07
CA LEU A 239 -6.15 3.87 1.71
C LEU A 239 -5.76 2.40 1.62
N MET A 240 -6.20 1.74 0.56
CA MET A 240 -5.98 0.32 0.28
C MET A 240 -5.64 0.08 -1.19
N GLY A 241 -5.09 -1.07 -1.52
CA GLY A 241 -4.83 -1.57 -2.88
C GLY A 241 -5.31 -3.01 -3.05
N HIS A 242 -4.51 -3.86 -3.72
CA HIS A 242 -4.61 -5.32 -3.77
C HIS A 242 -5.61 -5.92 -4.78
N PHE A 243 -6.79 -5.36 -4.94
CA PHE A 243 -7.82 -5.97 -5.81
C PHE A 243 -7.95 -5.33 -7.19
N HIS A 244 -7.06 -4.42 -7.54
CA HIS A 244 -6.89 -3.87 -8.89
C HIS A 244 -8.13 -3.17 -9.45
N HIS A 245 -8.95 -2.56 -8.61
CA HIS A 245 -10.13 -1.79 -9.04
C HIS A 245 -10.48 -0.70 -8.02
N LYS A 246 -11.21 0.31 -8.47
CA LYS A 246 -11.71 1.39 -7.63
C LYS A 246 -12.86 0.89 -6.76
N GLU A 247 -12.75 1.08 -5.45
CA GLU A 247 -13.82 0.75 -4.50
C GLU A 247 -13.80 1.73 -3.33
N GLU A 248 -14.98 2.15 -2.87
CA GLU A 248 -15.13 3.12 -1.80
C GLU A 248 -16.18 2.68 -0.79
N HIS A 249 -15.86 2.83 0.48
CA HIS A 249 -16.78 2.61 1.59
C HIS A 249 -16.68 3.74 2.60
N THR A 250 -17.77 3.97 3.35
CA THR A 250 -17.73 4.87 4.51
C THR A 250 -18.34 4.14 5.69
N LEU A 251 -17.55 3.90 6.72
CA LEU A 251 -17.97 3.25 7.95
C LEU A 251 -17.47 4.03 9.16
N GLY A 252 -18.33 4.22 10.15
CA GLY A 252 -17.96 4.97 11.36
C GLY A 252 -17.51 6.42 11.09
N GLY A 253 -17.92 7.01 9.97
CA GLY A 253 -17.49 8.34 9.54
C GLY A 253 -16.14 8.38 8.82
N VAL A 254 -15.46 7.26 8.67
CA VAL A 254 -14.16 7.14 8.00
C VAL A 254 -14.39 6.69 6.55
N PRO A 255 -13.85 7.41 5.55
CA PRO A 255 -13.79 6.92 4.18
C PRO A 255 -12.65 5.90 4.02
N TYR A 256 -12.96 4.77 3.41
CA TYR A 256 -12.04 3.69 3.02
C TYR A 256 -12.02 3.64 1.50
N VAL A 257 -10.84 3.86 0.91
CA VAL A 257 -10.70 4.03 -0.53
C VAL A 257 -9.66 3.05 -1.06
N MET A 258 -10.06 2.22 -2.01
CA MET A 258 -9.16 1.33 -2.70
C MET A 258 -8.69 1.99 -3.99
N THR A 259 -7.37 2.08 -4.15
CA THR A 259 -6.75 2.59 -5.37
C THR A 259 -6.86 1.57 -6.50
N ASP A 260 -6.96 2.07 -7.70
CA ASP A 260 -6.79 1.26 -8.91
C ASP A 260 -5.33 0.82 -9.07
N ASN A 261 -5.04 0.02 -10.08
CA ASN A 261 -3.69 -0.48 -10.34
C ASN A 261 -3.04 0.23 -11.54
N LEU A 262 -1.71 0.26 -11.54
CA LEU A 262 -0.89 0.73 -12.65
C LEU A 262 -0.23 -0.40 -13.44
N ASN A 263 -0.66 -1.66 -13.24
CA ASN A 263 -0.14 -2.81 -13.96
C ASN A 263 -0.27 -2.63 -15.48
N GLU A 264 0.76 -3.00 -16.23
CA GLU A 264 0.84 -2.89 -17.69
C GLU A 264 -0.32 -3.58 -18.43
N SER A 265 -0.93 -4.60 -17.83
CA SER A 265 -2.08 -5.31 -18.41
C SER A 265 -3.43 -4.62 -18.19
N HIS A 266 -3.50 -3.55 -17.42
CA HIS A 266 -4.76 -2.85 -17.13
C HIS A 266 -5.07 -1.83 -18.24
N ASP A 267 -6.27 -1.92 -18.83
CA ASP A 267 -6.62 -1.10 -20.01
C ASP A 267 -6.79 0.38 -19.67
N THR A 268 -7.32 0.69 -18.49
CA THR A 268 -7.66 2.06 -18.05
C THR A 268 -7.04 2.37 -16.68
N PRO A 269 -5.69 2.40 -16.58
CA PRO A 269 -5.03 2.62 -15.31
C PRO A 269 -5.32 4.02 -14.77
N SER A 270 -5.54 4.09 -13.47
CA SER A 270 -5.76 5.35 -12.78
C SER A 270 -5.07 5.38 -11.42
N TYR A 271 -4.91 6.56 -10.88
CA TYR A 271 -4.33 6.81 -9.57
C TYR A 271 -5.25 7.71 -8.76
N LEU A 272 -4.95 7.87 -7.48
CA LEU A 272 -5.71 8.71 -6.57
C LEU A 272 -4.93 9.99 -6.26
N VAL A 273 -5.61 11.13 -6.27
CA VAL A 273 -5.08 12.39 -5.75
C VAL A 273 -5.84 12.71 -4.47
N VAL A 274 -5.11 12.72 -3.36
CA VAL A 274 -5.62 13.09 -2.04
C VAL A 274 -5.26 14.55 -1.77
N ARG A 275 -6.25 15.39 -1.57
CA ARG A 275 -6.08 16.77 -1.20
C ARG A 275 -6.22 16.96 0.31
N CYS A 276 -5.18 17.44 0.95
CA CYS A 276 -5.16 17.86 2.34
C CYS A 276 -5.35 19.38 2.41
N ALA A 277 -6.45 19.82 2.98
CA ALA A 277 -6.82 21.22 3.18
C ALA A 277 -7.52 21.33 4.54
N ASP A 278 -8.58 22.15 4.71
CA ASP A 278 -9.41 22.15 5.91
C ASP A 278 -10.08 20.79 6.15
N LYS A 279 -10.32 20.08 5.04
CA LYS A 279 -10.78 18.68 5.03
C LYS A 279 -9.94 17.87 4.08
N VAL A 280 -9.84 16.57 4.33
CA VAL A 280 -9.32 15.62 3.37
C VAL A 280 -10.40 15.33 2.33
N SER A 281 -10.01 15.38 1.07
CA SER A 281 -10.82 14.95 -0.06
C SER A 281 -9.94 14.18 -1.05
N TYR A 282 -10.56 13.41 -1.93
CA TYR A 282 -9.82 12.62 -2.90
C TYR A 282 -10.60 12.54 -4.22
N ARG A 283 -9.88 12.21 -5.29
CA ARG A 283 -10.44 11.92 -6.60
C ARG A 283 -9.55 10.94 -7.35
N TYR A 284 -10.15 10.13 -8.20
CA TYR A 284 -9.42 9.32 -9.16
C TYR A 284 -9.08 10.16 -10.40
N GLU A 285 -7.89 9.96 -10.91
CA GLU A 285 -7.39 10.55 -12.14
C GLU A 285 -6.92 9.44 -13.09
N ASP A 286 -7.29 9.53 -14.35
CA ASP A 286 -6.80 8.59 -15.35
C ASP A 286 -5.33 8.87 -15.66
N LEU A 287 -4.56 7.83 -15.93
CA LEU A 287 -3.12 7.97 -16.17
C LEU A 287 -2.82 8.54 -17.59
N PHE A 288 -3.75 8.37 -18.56
CA PHE A 288 -3.59 8.78 -19.95
C PHE A 288 -4.68 9.74 -20.41
#